data_8cfd9e4dd251f7e4f4ab676c15e3eee9
#
_entry.id   8cfd9e4dd251f7e4f4ab676c15e3eee9
#
_cell.length_a   1.000
_cell.length_b   1.000
_cell.length_c   1.000
_cell.angle_alpha   90.00
_cell.angle_beta   90.00
_cell.angle_gamma   90.00
#
_symmetry.space_group_name_H-M   'P 1'
#
loop_
_entity.id
_entity.type
_entity.pdbx_description
1 polymer ?
#
loop_
_entity_poly.entity_id
_entity_poly.type
_entity_poly.pdbx_seq_one_letter_code
_entity_poly.pdbx_strand_id
1 'polypeptide(L)'
;MTENTLYNSETEKIDEINERLSLIQLKRGLTFGTDSYFLAAFARSRKNGVCVELGGGTGVVSLLMASRMKYKRIYSVEIQEYFASLISRNARLNKLDGSIIPLCRDIRELTKDDVGGECDSVVSNPPYMKAESGKQNDAAEMNTARREKNGGIGEFCSCAARLLKFGGYFTVVYRHERMAELFYSMKQS
;
A
#
# COMPACT_ATOMS: atom_id res chain seq x y z
N MET A 1 13.47 -21.81 -9.21
CA MET A 1 12.38 -22.07 -8.26
C MET A 1 11.13 -22.22 -9.08
N THR A 2 10.47 -23.35 -9.00
CA THR A 2 9.22 -23.60 -9.71
C THR A 2 8.10 -22.75 -9.11
N GLU A 3 7.14 -22.30 -9.92
CA GLU A 3 5.98 -21.46 -9.51
C GLU A 3 5.24 -21.98 -8.27
N ASN A 4 5.29 -23.29 -8.04
CA ASN A 4 4.63 -23.99 -6.92
C ASN A 4 5.19 -23.61 -5.51
N THR A 5 6.29 -22.85 -5.41
CA THR A 5 6.86 -22.40 -4.13
C THR A 5 6.49 -20.96 -3.75
N LEU A 6 5.86 -20.21 -4.67
CA LEU A 6 5.57 -18.78 -4.45
C LEU A 6 4.22 -18.53 -3.77
N TYR A 7 3.25 -19.43 -3.88
CA TYR A 7 1.92 -19.26 -3.30
C TYR A 7 1.33 -20.56 -2.78
N ASN A 8 0.40 -20.46 -1.83
CA ASN A 8 -0.34 -21.59 -1.28
C ASN A 8 -1.65 -21.76 -2.06
N SER A 9 -1.71 -22.78 -2.93
CA SER A 9 -2.87 -23.04 -3.79
C SER A 9 -4.17 -23.37 -3.04
N GLU A 10 -4.14 -23.69 -1.75
CA GLU A 10 -5.34 -23.93 -0.95
C GLU A 10 -6.03 -22.62 -0.56
N THR A 11 -5.25 -21.61 -0.16
CA THR A 11 -5.73 -20.34 0.40
C THR A 11 -5.57 -19.15 -0.53
N GLU A 12 -4.67 -19.26 -1.50
CA GLU A 12 -4.29 -18.17 -2.41
C GLU A 12 -4.62 -18.54 -3.88
N LYS A 13 -4.69 -17.52 -4.71
CA LYS A 13 -4.82 -17.64 -6.18
C LYS A 13 -3.91 -16.61 -6.84
N ILE A 14 -3.61 -16.87 -8.12
CA ILE A 14 -2.93 -15.90 -8.98
C ILE A 14 -3.98 -15.31 -9.93
N ASP A 15 -4.12 -14.00 -9.92
CA ASP A 15 -4.97 -13.27 -10.85
C ASP A 15 -4.10 -12.43 -11.80
N GLU A 16 -4.49 -12.37 -13.06
CA GLU A 16 -3.88 -11.47 -14.03
C GLU A 16 -4.39 -10.03 -13.79
N ILE A 17 -3.48 -9.09 -13.52
CA ILE A 17 -3.80 -7.67 -13.43
C ILE A 17 -3.89 -7.05 -14.83
N ASN A 18 -2.98 -7.43 -15.70
CA ASN A 18 -2.91 -7.06 -17.11
C ASN A 18 -1.97 -8.03 -17.86
N GLU A 19 -1.74 -7.80 -19.16
CA GLU A 19 -0.88 -8.62 -20.01
C GLU A 19 0.56 -8.87 -19.48
N ARG A 20 1.02 -8.08 -18.49
CA ARG A 20 2.40 -8.10 -17.98
C ARG A 20 2.53 -8.40 -16.50
N LEU A 21 1.43 -8.31 -15.75
CA LEU A 21 1.45 -8.41 -14.29
C LEU A 21 0.46 -9.44 -13.79
N SER A 22 0.94 -10.30 -12.92
CA SER A 22 0.15 -11.24 -12.14
C SER A 22 0.22 -10.94 -10.65
N LEU A 23 -0.81 -11.26 -9.90
CA LEU A 23 -0.94 -10.97 -8.48
C LEU A 23 -1.36 -12.21 -7.71
N ILE A 24 -0.55 -12.60 -6.75
CA ILE A 24 -0.94 -13.56 -5.72
C ILE A 24 -1.82 -12.82 -4.71
N GLN A 25 -3.00 -13.33 -4.45
CA GLN A 25 -3.90 -12.81 -3.42
C GLN A 25 -4.73 -13.92 -2.77
N LEU A 26 -5.38 -13.63 -1.66
CA LEU A 26 -6.26 -14.56 -0.99
C LEU A 26 -7.46 -14.91 -1.87
N LYS A 27 -7.89 -16.17 -1.86
CA LYS A 27 -9.13 -16.62 -2.50
C LYS A 27 -10.37 -16.00 -1.85
N ARG A 28 -10.29 -15.73 -0.55
CA ARG A 28 -11.33 -15.09 0.26
C ARG A 28 -10.73 -13.95 1.05
N GLY A 29 -11.36 -12.79 1.04
CA GLY A 29 -10.90 -11.60 1.79
C GLY A 29 -10.77 -10.36 0.93
N LEU A 30 -9.82 -9.51 1.29
CA LEU A 30 -9.55 -8.26 0.59
C LEU A 30 -9.03 -8.54 -0.83
N THR A 31 -9.82 -8.14 -1.82
CA THR A 31 -9.39 -8.02 -3.21
C THR A 31 -9.10 -6.54 -3.51
N PHE A 32 -8.14 -6.28 -4.38
CA PHE A 32 -7.88 -4.90 -4.82
C PHE A 32 -9.01 -4.39 -5.73
N GLY A 33 -9.31 -3.10 -5.60
CA GLY A 33 -10.33 -2.42 -6.41
C GLY A 33 -9.73 -1.53 -7.50
N THR A 34 -10.60 -0.91 -8.28
CA THR A 34 -10.25 0.09 -9.31
C THR A 34 -9.46 1.27 -8.74
N ASP A 35 -9.64 1.59 -7.45
CA ASP A 35 -8.92 2.64 -6.73
C ASP A 35 -7.39 2.47 -6.82
N SER A 36 -6.90 1.22 -6.80
CA SER A 36 -5.47 0.91 -6.94
C SER A 36 -4.93 1.32 -8.31
N TYR A 37 -5.72 1.12 -9.37
CA TYR A 37 -5.34 1.55 -10.72
C TYR A 37 -5.30 3.08 -10.83
N PHE A 38 -6.31 3.76 -10.27
CA PHE A 38 -6.36 5.22 -10.26
C PHE A 38 -5.19 5.79 -9.46
N LEU A 39 -4.93 5.28 -8.26
CA LEU A 39 -3.81 5.72 -7.44
C LEU A 39 -2.47 5.56 -8.19
N ALA A 40 -2.22 4.38 -8.75
CA ALA A 40 -1.01 4.11 -9.51
C ALA A 40 -0.89 4.97 -10.77
N ALA A 41 -2.02 5.34 -11.41
CA ALA A 41 -2.02 6.22 -12.57
C ALA A 41 -1.73 7.68 -12.21
N PHE A 42 -2.38 8.20 -11.16
CA PHE A 42 -2.25 9.58 -10.69
C PHE A 42 -0.92 9.87 -10.00
N ALA A 43 -0.30 8.88 -9.36
CA ALA A 43 1.00 9.04 -8.71
C ALA A 43 2.01 9.65 -9.70
N ARG A 44 2.61 10.79 -9.32
CA ARG A 44 3.62 11.46 -10.15
C ARG A 44 4.82 10.56 -10.37
N SER A 45 5.27 10.49 -11.61
CA SER A 45 6.44 9.72 -11.99
C SER A 45 7.73 10.49 -11.71
N ARG A 46 8.71 9.82 -11.09
CA ARG A 46 10.08 10.32 -10.92
C ARG A 46 11.07 9.17 -11.11
N LYS A 47 11.47 8.91 -12.34
CA LYS A 47 12.20 7.72 -12.79
C LYS A 47 13.40 7.33 -11.91
N ASN A 48 14.13 8.31 -11.37
CA ASN A 48 15.29 8.08 -10.49
C ASN A 48 14.94 8.31 -9.00
N GLY A 49 13.67 8.54 -8.69
CA GLY A 49 13.21 8.88 -7.36
C GLY A 49 12.86 7.67 -6.51
N VAL A 50 12.56 7.98 -5.26
CA VAL A 50 12.09 7.05 -4.24
C VAL A 50 10.62 7.35 -3.95
N CYS A 51 9.80 6.29 -3.89
CA CYS A 51 8.42 6.36 -3.45
C CYS A 51 8.21 5.48 -2.22
N VAL A 52 7.32 5.89 -1.34
CA VAL A 52 6.86 5.06 -0.22
C VAL A 52 5.36 4.83 -0.38
N GLU A 53 4.94 3.57 -0.42
CA GLU A 53 3.53 3.17 -0.35
C GLU A 53 3.19 2.85 1.11
N LEU A 54 2.22 3.55 1.68
CA LEU A 54 1.73 3.31 3.04
C LEU A 54 0.46 2.46 3.01
N GLY A 55 0.50 1.29 3.68
CA GLY A 55 -0.57 0.31 3.66
C GLY A 55 -0.60 -0.48 2.36
N GLY A 56 0.51 -1.16 2.03
CA GLY A 56 0.71 -1.83 0.73
C GLY A 56 -0.24 -2.97 0.42
N GLY A 57 -0.80 -3.63 1.45
CA GLY A 57 -1.70 -4.77 1.27
C GLY A 57 -1.05 -5.88 0.43
N THR A 58 -1.62 -6.20 -0.72
CA THR A 58 -1.06 -7.19 -1.66
C THR A 58 0.12 -6.66 -2.49
N GLY A 59 0.42 -5.36 -2.43
CA GLY A 59 1.47 -4.72 -3.22
C GLY A 59 1.05 -4.32 -4.64
N VAL A 60 -0.24 -4.35 -4.95
CA VAL A 60 -0.74 -4.11 -6.33
C VAL A 60 -0.40 -2.71 -6.84
N VAL A 61 -0.46 -1.67 -5.99
CA VAL A 61 -0.12 -0.29 -6.39
C VAL A 61 1.37 -0.19 -6.69
N SER A 62 2.23 -0.73 -5.81
CA SER A 62 3.68 -0.81 -6.04
C SER A 62 4.01 -1.56 -7.33
N LEU A 63 3.35 -2.69 -7.62
CA LEU A 63 3.54 -3.44 -8.88
C LEU A 63 3.18 -2.60 -10.10
N LEU A 64 2.00 -1.95 -10.08
CA LEU A 64 1.53 -1.09 -11.17
C LEU A 64 2.47 0.10 -11.41
N MET A 65 3.02 0.69 -10.35
CA MET A 65 3.97 1.81 -10.47
C MET A 65 5.35 1.35 -10.95
N ALA A 66 5.87 0.25 -10.41
CA ALA A 66 7.17 -0.30 -10.78
C ALA A 66 7.20 -0.79 -12.23
N SER A 67 6.14 -1.48 -12.69
CA SER A 67 6.03 -1.94 -14.08
C SER A 67 6.04 -0.81 -15.11
N ARG A 68 5.61 0.37 -14.71
CA ARG A 68 5.64 1.60 -15.53
C ARG A 68 6.93 2.42 -15.35
N MET A 69 7.91 1.89 -14.62
CA MET A 69 9.18 2.56 -14.30
C MET A 69 8.99 3.97 -13.70
N LYS A 70 7.94 4.17 -12.91
CA LYS A 70 7.65 5.48 -12.32
C LYS A 70 8.71 5.93 -11.33
N TYR A 71 9.33 4.96 -10.62
CA TYR A 71 10.36 5.21 -9.61
C TYR A 71 11.50 4.20 -9.74
N LYS A 72 12.69 4.57 -9.25
CA LYS A 72 13.82 3.66 -9.13
C LYS A 72 13.60 2.65 -8.00
N ARG A 73 12.96 3.11 -6.91
CA ARG A 73 12.74 2.30 -5.71
C ARG A 73 11.40 2.66 -5.09
N ILE A 74 10.64 1.64 -4.69
CA ILE A 74 9.35 1.77 -4.02
C ILE A 74 9.42 0.95 -2.74
N TYR A 75 9.35 1.62 -1.58
CA TYR A 75 9.19 0.97 -0.29
C TYR A 75 7.70 0.75 -0.05
N SER A 76 7.26 -0.50 0.00
CA SER A 76 5.86 -0.84 0.25
C SER A 76 5.71 -1.29 1.70
N VAL A 77 5.11 -0.41 2.52
CA VAL A 77 5.00 -0.57 3.97
C VAL A 77 3.67 -1.19 4.33
N GLU A 78 3.72 -2.26 5.09
CA GLU A 78 2.52 -2.98 5.54
C GLU A 78 2.75 -3.48 6.97
N ILE A 79 1.75 -3.28 7.85
CA ILE A 79 1.88 -3.66 9.26
C ILE A 79 1.67 -5.17 9.48
N GLN A 80 0.91 -5.83 8.61
CA GLN A 80 0.59 -7.24 8.73
C GLN A 80 1.68 -8.07 8.04
N GLU A 81 2.37 -8.92 8.80
CA GLU A 81 3.47 -9.76 8.32
C GLU A 81 3.07 -10.62 7.10
N TYR A 82 1.86 -11.19 7.12
CA TYR A 82 1.34 -11.96 6.00
C TYR A 82 1.32 -11.13 4.70
N PHE A 83 0.77 -9.92 4.74
CA PHE A 83 0.69 -9.07 3.56
C PHE A 83 2.07 -8.50 3.16
N ALA A 84 2.93 -8.17 4.11
CA ALA A 84 4.31 -7.79 3.80
C ALA A 84 5.07 -8.92 3.07
N SER A 85 4.89 -10.17 3.51
CA SER A 85 5.38 -11.35 2.80
C SER A 85 4.76 -11.47 1.41
N LEU A 86 3.47 -11.18 1.26
CA LEU A 86 2.76 -11.24 -0.02
C LEU A 86 3.31 -10.21 -1.01
N ILE A 87 3.60 -8.98 -0.58
CA ILE A 87 4.27 -7.96 -1.39
C ILE A 87 5.60 -8.50 -1.93
N SER A 88 6.42 -9.13 -1.07
CA SER A 88 7.69 -9.73 -1.49
C SER A 88 7.52 -10.81 -2.56
N ARG A 89 6.55 -11.70 -2.36
CA ARG A 89 6.26 -12.78 -3.32
C ARG A 89 5.72 -12.25 -4.64
N ASN A 90 4.87 -11.25 -4.59
CA ASN A 90 4.32 -10.58 -5.77
C ASN A 90 5.40 -9.82 -6.55
N ALA A 91 6.32 -9.16 -5.87
CA ALA A 91 7.45 -8.51 -6.51
C ALA A 91 8.33 -9.52 -7.27
N ARG A 92 8.64 -10.67 -6.64
CA ARG A 92 9.42 -11.76 -7.27
C ARG A 92 8.69 -12.40 -8.44
N LEU A 93 7.38 -12.68 -8.32
CA LEU A 93 6.55 -13.24 -9.38
C LEU A 93 6.66 -12.42 -10.66
N ASN A 94 6.70 -11.08 -10.51
CA ASN A 94 6.75 -10.13 -11.61
C ASN A 94 8.17 -9.65 -11.95
N LYS A 95 9.22 -10.21 -11.34
CA LYS A 95 10.63 -9.80 -11.52
C LYS A 95 10.88 -8.31 -11.22
N LEU A 96 10.18 -7.78 -10.21
CA LEU A 96 10.24 -6.38 -9.75
C LEU A 96 10.85 -6.25 -8.34
N ASP A 97 11.40 -7.33 -7.78
CA ASP A 97 12.02 -7.39 -6.45
C ASP A 97 13.29 -6.51 -6.32
N GLY A 98 13.92 -6.12 -7.44
CA GLY A 98 14.96 -5.09 -7.46
C GLY A 98 14.45 -3.66 -7.29
N SER A 99 13.16 -3.41 -7.51
CA SER A 99 12.54 -2.07 -7.44
C SER A 99 11.57 -1.93 -6.29
N ILE A 100 10.92 -3.01 -5.84
CA ILE A 100 9.95 -3.01 -4.74
C ILE A 100 10.61 -3.61 -3.50
N ILE A 101 10.63 -2.83 -2.41
CA ILE A 101 11.19 -3.22 -1.13
C ILE A 101 10.04 -3.29 -0.12
N PRO A 102 9.58 -4.49 0.26
CA PRO A 102 8.57 -4.65 1.28
C PRO A 102 9.13 -4.33 2.67
N LEU A 103 8.37 -3.59 3.48
CA LEU A 103 8.70 -3.30 4.87
C LEU A 103 7.52 -3.72 5.76
N CYS A 104 7.74 -4.66 6.66
CA CYS A 104 6.78 -5.00 7.71
C CYS A 104 6.95 -4.03 8.88
N ARG A 105 6.20 -2.92 8.88
CA ARG A 105 6.33 -1.83 9.85
C ARG A 105 5.01 -1.13 10.10
N ASP A 106 4.87 -0.60 11.31
CA ASP A 106 3.83 0.35 11.65
C ASP A 106 4.21 1.75 11.09
N ILE A 107 3.31 2.37 10.34
CA ILE A 107 3.53 3.70 9.77
C ILE A 107 3.77 4.78 10.83
N ARG A 108 3.29 4.58 12.06
CA ARG A 108 3.49 5.50 13.19
C ARG A 108 4.95 5.54 13.64
N GLU A 109 5.66 4.43 13.49
CA GLU A 109 7.05 4.25 13.89
C GLU A 109 8.03 4.38 12.71
N LEU A 110 7.51 4.45 11.47
CA LEU A 110 8.33 4.51 10.27
C LEU A 110 9.14 5.82 10.22
N THR A 111 10.43 5.70 9.99
CA THR A 111 11.36 6.82 9.93
C THR A 111 11.97 6.98 8.53
N LYS A 112 12.67 8.11 8.30
CA LYS A 112 13.42 8.33 7.07
C LYS A 112 14.51 7.29 6.86
N ASP A 113 15.15 6.80 7.94
CA ASP A 113 16.23 5.83 7.85
C ASP A 113 15.73 4.47 7.34
N ASP A 114 14.50 4.07 7.69
CA ASP A 114 13.89 2.83 7.21
C ASP A 114 13.71 2.81 5.68
N VAL A 115 13.60 3.97 5.06
CA VAL A 115 13.37 4.14 3.60
C VAL A 115 14.56 4.76 2.87
N GLY A 116 15.72 4.81 3.55
CA GLY A 116 16.99 5.29 2.97
C GLY A 116 17.07 6.79 2.77
N GLY A 117 16.32 7.58 3.54
CA GLY A 117 16.30 9.03 3.52
C GLY A 117 14.93 9.62 3.16
N GLU A 118 14.92 10.89 2.79
CA GLU A 118 13.70 11.54 2.33
C GLU A 118 13.24 10.99 0.96
N CYS A 119 11.93 10.83 0.79
CA CYS A 119 11.36 10.33 -0.46
C CYS A 119 10.76 11.45 -1.34
N ASP A 120 10.66 11.17 -2.63
CA ASP A 120 10.07 12.08 -3.63
C ASP A 120 8.55 12.06 -3.59
N SER A 121 7.98 10.92 -3.23
CA SER A 121 6.55 10.71 -3.23
C SER A 121 6.12 9.71 -2.16
N VAL A 122 4.96 9.95 -1.60
CA VAL A 122 4.24 9.00 -0.78
C VAL A 122 2.90 8.72 -1.44
N VAL A 123 2.50 7.45 -1.50
CA VAL A 123 1.20 7.04 -2.02
C VAL A 123 0.47 6.21 -0.97
N SER A 124 -0.86 6.29 -0.93
CA SER A 124 -1.65 5.47 -0.02
C SER A 124 -3.08 5.25 -0.52
N ASN A 125 -3.56 4.04 -0.32
CA ASN A 125 -4.97 3.68 -0.37
C ASN A 125 -5.39 3.22 1.04
N PRO A 126 -5.58 4.16 1.99
CA PRO A 126 -5.79 3.82 3.39
C PRO A 126 -7.14 3.13 3.60
N PRO A 127 -7.32 2.35 4.68
CA PRO A 127 -8.61 1.74 5.00
C PRO A 127 -9.68 2.81 5.28
N TYR A 128 -10.84 2.69 4.62
CA TYR A 128 -11.89 3.73 4.62
C TYR A 128 -12.90 3.64 5.77
N MET A 129 -12.92 2.56 6.57
CA MET A 129 -14.03 2.29 7.47
C MET A 129 -13.73 2.76 8.90
N LYS A 130 -14.68 3.56 9.46
CA LYS A 130 -14.85 3.66 10.92
C LYS A 130 -15.62 2.43 11.42
N ALA A 131 -15.44 2.08 12.69
CA ALA A 131 -16.09 0.96 13.37
C ALA A 131 -17.63 1.00 13.36
N GLU A 132 -18.23 2.14 13.00
CA GLU A 132 -19.67 2.40 13.18
C GLU A 132 -20.57 2.06 11.99
N SER A 133 -20.06 1.60 10.85
CA SER A 133 -20.93 1.26 9.70
C SER A 133 -21.37 -0.19 9.74
N GLY A 134 -22.49 -0.39 10.45
CA GLY A 134 -23.20 -1.63 10.72
C GLY A 134 -23.37 -2.61 9.59
N LYS A 135 -22.94 -3.81 9.90
CA LYS A 135 -23.60 -5.13 9.89
C LYS A 135 -22.66 -6.08 10.59
N GLN A 136 -23.11 -6.56 11.75
CA GLN A 136 -22.38 -7.53 12.56
C GLN A 136 -22.18 -8.83 11.78
N ASN A 137 -20.95 -9.06 11.36
CA ASN A 137 -20.38 -10.36 11.06
C ASN A 137 -19.09 -10.45 11.87
N ASP A 138 -18.92 -11.46 12.69
CA ASP A 138 -17.78 -11.66 13.61
C ASP A 138 -16.40 -11.51 12.92
N ALA A 139 -16.29 -11.86 11.64
CA ALA A 139 -15.10 -11.64 10.81
C ALA A 139 -14.87 -10.15 10.45
N ALA A 140 -15.94 -9.35 10.36
CA ALA A 140 -15.86 -7.92 10.08
C ALA A 140 -15.45 -7.13 11.33
N GLU A 141 -15.89 -7.52 12.53
CA GLU A 141 -15.50 -6.90 13.80
C GLU A 141 -14.03 -7.12 14.11
N MET A 142 -13.49 -8.32 13.91
CA MET A 142 -12.04 -8.58 14.07
C MET A 142 -11.19 -7.79 13.07
N ASN A 143 -11.67 -7.64 11.83
CA ASN A 143 -10.99 -6.83 10.82
C ASN A 143 -11.12 -5.33 11.12
N THR A 144 -12.22 -4.88 11.68
CA THR A 144 -12.47 -3.48 12.03
C THR A 144 -11.64 -3.07 13.24
N ALA A 145 -11.61 -3.87 14.30
CA ALA A 145 -10.77 -3.63 15.49
C ALA A 145 -9.26 -3.65 15.15
N ARG A 146 -8.84 -4.47 14.19
CA ARG A 146 -7.45 -4.45 13.67
C ARG A 146 -7.17 -3.19 12.85
N ARG A 147 -8.16 -2.69 12.10
CA ARG A 147 -8.02 -1.47 11.27
C ARG A 147 -7.97 -0.19 12.10
N GLU A 148 -8.75 -0.09 13.19
CA GLU A 148 -8.68 1.03 14.13
C GLU A 148 -7.36 1.07 14.91
N LYS A 149 -6.79 -0.10 15.21
CA LYS A 149 -5.44 -0.19 15.79
C LYS A 149 -4.34 0.27 14.82
N ASN A 150 -4.59 0.24 13.51
CA ASN A 150 -3.60 0.54 12.47
C ASN A 150 -3.54 2.02 12.06
N GLY A 151 -4.26 2.90 12.76
CA GLY A 151 -4.23 4.34 12.56
C GLY A 151 -5.29 4.88 11.60
N GLY A 152 -5.78 6.09 11.89
CA GLY A 152 -6.68 6.84 11.02
C GLY A 152 -5.93 7.62 9.94
N ILE A 153 -6.65 8.38 9.12
CA ILE A 153 -6.05 9.19 8.04
C ILE A 153 -5.00 10.19 8.55
N GLY A 154 -5.12 10.65 9.80
CA GLY A 154 -4.15 11.54 10.43
C GLY A 154 -2.76 10.93 10.52
N GLU A 155 -2.64 9.65 10.90
CA GLU A 155 -1.35 8.96 10.96
C GLU A 155 -0.72 8.79 9.57
N PHE A 156 -1.54 8.53 8.55
CA PHE A 156 -1.04 8.47 7.15
C PHE A 156 -0.53 9.83 6.69
N CYS A 157 -1.25 10.93 6.99
CA CYS A 157 -0.81 12.29 6.67
C CYS A 157 0.50 12.65 7.41
N SER A 158 0.55 12.39 8.72
CA SER A 158 1.74 12.67 9.54
C SER A 158 2.95 11.85 9.12
N CYS A 159 2.75 10.57 8.76
CA CYS A 159 3.82 9.73 8.21
C CYS A 159 4.30 10.26 6.86
N ALA A 160 3.38 10.62 5.96
CA ALA A 160 3.72 11.19 4.67
C ALA A 160 4.53 12.49 4.81
N ALA A 161 4.09 13.41 5.65
CA ALA A 161 4.81 14.66 5.91
C ALA A 161 6.22 14.44 6.48
N ARG A 162 6.36 13.46 7.39
CA ARG A 162 7.65 13.07 7.97
C ARG A 162 8.65 12.54 6.95
N LEU A 163 8.17 11.76 5.95
CA LEU A 163 9.02 11.06 4.98
C LEU A 163 9.33 11.90 3.75
N LEU A 164 8.44 12.81 3.36
CA LEU A 164 8.59 13.59 2.15
C LEU A 164 9.72 14.62 2.27
N LYS A 165 10.45 14.79 1.19
CA LYS A 165 11.34 15.94 1.01
C LYS A 165 10.53 17.19 0.70
N PHE A 166 11.14 18.37 0.84
CA PHE A 166 10.54 19.62 0.39
C PHE A 166 10.15 19.55 -1.09
N GLY A 167 8.90 19.91 -1.40
CA GLY A 167 8.35 19.80 -2.76
C GLY A 167 8.02 18.37 -3.22
N GLY A 168 8.02 17.41 -2.30
CA GLY A 168 7.53 16.04 -2.55
C GLY A 168 5.99 15.97 -2.66
N TYR A 169 5.47 14.84 -3.07
CA TYR A 169 4.03 14.66 -3.32
C TYR A 169 3.43 13.54 -2.48
N PHE A 170 2.33 13.84 -1.80
CA PHE A 170 1.46 12.82 -1.22
C PHE A 170 0.26 12.60 -2.15
N THR A 171 0.10 11.38 -2.66
CA THR A 171 -1.05 10.98 -3.48
C THR A 171 -1.86 9.96 -2.71
N VAL A 172 -3.13 10.25 -2.48
CA VAL A 172 -4.02 9.40 -1.69
C VAL A 172 -5.35 9.24 -2.37
N VAL A 173 -5.89 8.02 -2.36
CA VAL A 173 -7.30 7.77 -2.69
C VAL A 173 -8.08 7.79 -1.39
N TYR A 174 -9.15 8.59 -1.35
CA TYR A 174 -9.98 8.70 -0.17
C TYR A 174 -11.45 8.91 -0.53
N ARG A 175 -12.36 8.61 0.40
CA ARG A 175 -13.80 8.77 0.18
C ARG A 175 -14.19 10.24 0.16
N HIS A 176 -15.05 10.62 -0.79
CA HIS A 176 -15.49 12.00 -0.95
C HIS A 176 -16.25 12.52 0.30
N GLU A 177 -17.02 11.66 1.00
CA GLU A 177 -17.74 12.03 2.22
C GLU A 177 -16.82 12.39 3.38
N ARG A 178 -15.54 11.97 3.31
CA ARG A 178 -14.53 12.21 4.35
C ARG A 178 -13.44 13.19 3.92
N MET A 179 -13.65 13.94 2.85
CA MET A 179 -12.65 14.90 2.33
C MET A 179 -12.30 15.99 3.35
N ALA A 180 -13.29 16.45 4.15
CA ALA A 180 -13.03 17.44 5.21
C ALA A 180 -12.04 16.91 6.25
N GLU A 181 -12.16 15.64 6.64
CA GLU A 181 -11.23 14.98 7.56
C GLU A 181 -9.82 14.85 6.97
N LEU A 182 -9.73 14.48 5.69
CA LEU A 182 -8.45 14.41 4.98
C LEU A 182 -7.76 15.77 4.93
N PHE A 183 -8.44 16.83 4.52
CA PHE A 183 -7.86 18.17 4.45
C PHE A 183 -7.47 18.72 5.82
N TYR A 184 -8.28 18.45 6.85
CA TYR A 184 -7.92 18.79 8.21
C TYR A 184 -6.63 18.07 8.64
N SER A 185 -6.55 16.77 8.41
CA SER A 185 -5.37 15.96 8.75
C SER A 185 -4.11 16.44 8.01
N MET A 186 -4.22 16.73 6.71
CA MET A 186 -3.11 17.28 5.93
C MET A 186 -2.63 18.64 6.45
N LYS A 187 -3.55 19.48 6.95
CA LYS A 187 -3.19 20.79 7.51
C LYS A 187 -2.48 20.69 8.85
N GLN A 188 -2.75 19.63 9.63
CA GLN A 188 -2.14 19.40 10.95
C GLN A 188 -0.78 18.71 10.86
N SER A 189 -0.45 18.13 9.72
CA SER A 189 0.81 17.39 9.47
C SER A 189 1.88 18.30 8.89
#